data_b73098a0a3be403c7dc93fd8778c6db8
#
_entry.id   b73098a0a3be403c7dc93fd8778c6db8
#
_cell.length_a   1.000
_cell.length_b   1.000
_cell.length_c   1.000
_cell.angle_alpha   90.00
_cell.angle_beta   90.00
_cell.angle_gamma   90.00
#
_symmetry.space_group_name_H-M   'P 1'
#
loop_
_entity.id
_entity.type
_entity.pdbx_description
1 polymer ?
#
loop_
_entity_poly.entity_id
_entity_poly.type
_entity_poly.pdbx_seq_one_letter_code
_entity_poly.pdbx_strand_id
1 'polypeptide(L)'
;PGFPGLWMTAAEVAFMKAEAYANNWATGNAKSEYINGIKLSTEFYFDLNSTGTYRDPLTPPSAAEVEAYAETQWDASNPQKSILTQRWIHHGAIQEYEAWNVVRRTGYPEIYFKRDPQSVATPLPLDRIQYPADEKDYNSANLNAHLGGKEDSWYAPLNWMKSNWYTTVE
;
A
#
# COMPACT_ATOMS: atom_id res chain seq x y z
N PRO A 1 -23.96 13.63 -1.58
CA PRO A 1 -22.74 13.76 -0.80
C PRO A 1 -21.59 13.12 -1.56
N GLY A 2 -20.50 13.87 -1.73
CA GLY A 2 -19.30 13.37 -2.40
C GLY A 2 -18.53 12.39 -1.49
N PHE A 3 -17.66 11.60 -2.08
CA PHE A 3 -16.68 10.80 -1.35
C PHE A 3 -15.78 11.70 -0.50
N PRO A 4 -15.51 11.40 0.78
CA PRO A 4 -14.67 12.24 1.61
C PRO A 4 -13.22 12.24 1.08
N GLY A 5 -12.58 13.40 1.13
CA GLY A 5 -11.13 13.48 0.93
C GLY A 5 -10.41 12.84 2.11
N LEU A 6 -9.53 11.88 1.83
CA LEU A 6 -8.80 11.12 2.86
C LEU A 6 -7.34 11.56 2.89
N TRP A 7 -6.85 11.91 4.08
CA TRP A 7 -5.43 12.14 4.33
C TRP A 7 -4.79 10.93 5.01
N MET A 8 -5.42 10.48 6.08
CA MET A 8 -4.97 9.37 6.90
C MET A 8 -6.16 8.82 7.68
N THR A 9 -6.26 7.51 7.79
CA THR A 9 -7.32 6.84 8.55
C THR A 9 -6.81 6.31 9.88
N ALA A 10 -7.73 6.10 10.84
CA ALA A 10 -7.39 5.46 12.11
C ALA A 10 -6.85 4.02 11.92
N ALA A 11 -7.39 3.30 10.94
CA ALA A 11 -6.91 1.96 10.58
C ALA A 11 -5.47 1.99 10.08
N GLU A 12 -5.14 2.95 9.22
CA GLU A 12 -3.77 3.12 8.73
C GLU A 12 -2.79 3.38 9.87
N VAL A 13 -3.14 4.26 10.81
CA VAL A 13 -2.30 4.53 11.99
C VAL A 13 -2.09 3.27 12.83
N ALA A 14 -3.14 2.45 13.04
CA ALA A 14 -3.02 1.20 13.76
C ALA A 14 -2.07 0.21 13.05
N PHE A 15 -2.15 0.07 11.72
CA PHE A 15 -1.22 -0.75 10.95
C PHE A 15 0.21 -0.21 10.99
N MET A 16 0.42 1.12 10.96
CA MET A 16 1.74 1.73 11.11
C MET A 16 2.34 1.45 12.49
N LYS A 17 1.54 1.51 13.56
CA LYS A 17 1.97 1.12 14.90
C LYS A 17 2.31 -0.37 14.97
N ALA A 18 1.48 -1.24 14.39
CA ALA A 18 1.75 -2.67 14.32
C ALA A 18 3.09 -2.95 13.61
N GLU A 19 3.35 -2.28 12.48
CA GLU A 19 4.62 -2.38 11.76
C GLU A 19 5.80 -1.91 12.61
N ALA A 20 5.67 -0.78 13.29
CA ALA A 20 6.73 -0.26 14.15
C ALA A 20 7.07 -1.21 15.31
N TYR A 21 6.05 -1.84 15.91
CA TYR A 21 6.24 -2.82 16.98
C TYR A 21 6.87 -4.11 16.47
N ALA A 22 6.43 -4.61 15.31
CA ALA A 22 7.00 -5.81 14.70
C ALA A 22 8.46 -5.63 14.26
N ASN A 23 8.88 -4.40 13.95
CA ASN A 23 10.28 -4.06 13.63
C ASN A 23 11.12 -3.63 14.84
N ASN A 24 10.56 -3.62 16.05
CA ASN A 24 11.22 -3.12 17.27
C ASN A 24 11.65 -1.64 17.18
N TRP A 25 10.98 -0.83 16.36
CA TRP A 25 11.20 0.62 16.30
C TRP A 25 10.52 1.35 17.46
N ALA A 26 9.51 0.71 18.05
CA ALA A 26 8.81 1.18 19.24
C ALA A 26 8.38 -0.02 20.10
N THR A 27 8.10 0.24 21.38
CA THR A 27 7.63 -0.80 22.30
C THR A 27 6.10 -0.91 22.25
N GLY A 28 5.60 -2.12 22.02
CA GLY A 28 4.17 -2.40 21.99
C GLY A 28 3.87 -3.82 21.49
N ASN A 29 2.57 -4.13 21.34
CA ASN A 29 2.12 -5.43 20.85
C ASN A 29 1.66 -5.31 19.39
N ALA A 30 2.48 -5.83 18.49
CA ALA A 30 2.24 -5.77 17.04
C ALA A 30 0.91 -6.46 16.66
N LYS A 31 0.63 -7.65 17.21
CA LYS A 31 -0.59 -8.39 16.91
C LYS A 31 -1.85 -7.66 17.39
N SER A 32 -1.81 -7.04 18.56
CA SER A 32 -2.94 -6.26 19.08
C SER A 32 -3.27 -5.06 18.19
N GLU A 33 -2.26 -4.30 17.74
CA GLU A 33 -2.50 -3.18 16.83
C GLU A 33 -2.89 -3.63 15.43
N TYR A 34 -2.41 -4.77 14.96
CA TYR A 34 -2.85 -5.39 13.72
C TYR A 34 -4.35 -5.74 13.75
N ILE A 35 -4.82 -6.41 14.83
CA ILE A 35 -6.24 -6.73 15.02
C ILE A 35 -7.07 -5.44 15.09
N ASN A 36 -6.59 -4.44 15.85
CA ASN A 36 -7.21 -3.13 15.94
C ASN A 36 -7.32 -2.45 14.57
N GLY A 37 -6.28 -2.52 13.75
CA GLY A 37 -6.27 -2.00 12.38
C GLY A 37 -7.36 -2.62 11.49
N ILE A 38 -7.55 -3.94 11.58
CA ILE A 38 -8.60 -4.63 10.82
C ILE A 38 -10.00 -4.22 11.32
N LYS A 39 -10.20 -4.10 12.64
CA LYS A 39 -11.47 -3.61 13.24
C LYS A 39 -11.80 -2.21 12.73
N LEU A 40 -10.86 -1.28 12.84
CA LEU A 40 -11.03 0.10 12.36
C LEU A 40 -11.23 0.19 10.84
N SER A 41 -10.57 -0.67 10.08
CA SER A 41 -10.77 -0.76 8.63
C SER A 41 -12.18 -1.23 8.29
N THR A 42 -12.67 -2.24 8.97
CA THR A 42 -14.03 -2.75 8.81
C THR A 42 -15.06 -1.67 9.13
N GLU A 43 -14.95 -1.03 10.29
CA GLU A 43 -15.81 0.08 10.69
C GLU A 43 -15.82 1.20 9.65
N PHE A 44 -14.64 1.63 9.19
CA PHE A 44 -14.50 2.68 8.19
C PHE A 44 -15.26 2.38 6.90
N TYR A 45 -15.12 1.17 6.34
CA TYR A 45 -15.77 0.82 5.08
C TYR A 45 -17.29 0.63 5.23
N PHE A 46 -17.76 0.11 6.36
CA PHE A 46 -19.20 0.01 6.62
C PHE A 46 -19.84 1.38 6.87
N ASP A 47 -19.17 2.29 7.58
CA ASP A 47 -19.59 3.67 7.73
C ASP A 47 -19.65 4.39 6.38
N LEU A 48 -18.62 4.22 5.56
CA LEU A 48 -18.58 4.78 4.22
C LEU A 48 -19.74 4.25 3.36
N ASN A 49 -20.03 2.95 3.40
CA ASN A 49 -21.18 2.35 2.73
C ASN A 49 -22.49 2.93 3.25
N SER A 50 -22.62 3.14 4.56
CA SER A 50 -23.85 3.65 5.19
C SER A 50 -24.19 5.07 4.77
N THR A 51 -23.20 5.88 4.40
CA THR A 51 -23.36 7.28 4.00
C THR A 51 -23.56 7.46 2.48
N GLY A 52 -23.35 6.43 1.68
CA GLY A 52 -23.48 6.48 0.23
C GLY A 52 -24.91 6.67 -0.25
N THR A 53 -25.11 7.39 -1.37
CA THR A 53 -26.42 7.63 -1.97
C THR A 53 -26.95 6.38 -2.72
N TYR A 54 -26.03 5.66 -3.38
CA TYR A 54 -26.32 4.43 -4.13
C TYR A 54 -25.67 3.27 -3.38
N ARG A 55 -26.40 2.68 -2.46
CA ARG A 55 -25.89 1.60 -1.64
C ARG A 55 -26.94 0.52 -1.42
N ASP A 56 -26.49 -0.71 -1.42
CA ASP A 56 -27.21 -1.78 -0.76
C ASP A 56 -26.78 -1.80 0.71
N PRO A 57 -27.69 -1.70 1.67
CA PRO A 57 -27.33 -1.74 3.09
C PRO A 57 -26.62 -3.05 3.41
N LEU A 58 -25.38 -2.95 3.85
CA LEU A 58 -24.60 -4.09 4.32
C LEU A 58 -24.67 -4.18 5.83
N THR A 59 -24.86 -5.38 6.34
CA THR A 59 -24.75 -5.63 7.79
C THR A 59 -23.28 -5.80 8.17
N PRO A 60 -22.72 -4.97 9.05
CA PRO A 60 -21.34 -5.15 9.47
C PRO A 60 -21.18 -6.47 10.24
N PRO A 61 -20.01 -7.15 10.08
CA PRO A 61 -19.70 -8.30 10.89
C PRO A 61 -19.59 -7.90 12.37
N SER A 62 -19.84 -8.83 13.27
CA SER A 62 -19.61 -8.63 14.70
C SER A 62 -18.11 -8.46 14.99
N ALA A 63 -17.78 -7.82 16.10
CA ALA A 63 -16.39 -7.66 16.54
C ALA A 63 -15.68 -9.02 16.71
N ALA A 64 -16.40 -10.06 17.12
CA ALA A 64 -15.86 -11.40 17.27
C ALA A 64 -15.52 -12.05 15.91
N GLU A 65 -16.35 -11.84 14.89
CA GLU A 65 -16.07 -12.34 13.52
C GLU A 65 -14.88 -11.64 12.92
N VAL A 66 -14.75 -10.32 13.09
CA VAL A 66 -13.58 -9.56 12.63
C VAL A 66 -12.31 -10.04 13.34
N GLU A 67 -12.36 -10.30 14.65
CA GLU A 67 -11.22 -10.80 15.40
C GLU A 67 -10.83 -12.22 14.96
N ALA A 68 -11.81 -13.09 14.77
CA ALA A 68 -11.57 -14.45 14.26
C ALA A 68 -10.92 -14.43 12.86
N TYR A 69 -11.40 -13.55 11.97
CA TYR A 69 -10.73 -13.32 10.68
C TYR A 69 -9.28 -12.88 10.86
N ALA A 70 -9.04 -11.86 11.69
CA ALA A 70 -7.70 -11.34 11.94
C ALA A 70 -6.75 -12.44 12.47
N GLU A 71 -7.23 -13.29 13.35
CA GLU A 71 -6.46 -14.43 13.87
C GLU A 71 -6.08 -15.42 12.77
N THR A 72 -6.98 -15.73 11.83
CA THR A 72 -6.70 -16.64 10.72
C THR A 72 -5.67 -16.08 9.72
N GLN A 73 -5.56 -14.76 9.62
CA GLN A 73 -4.63 -14.09 8.70
C GLN A 73 -3.29 -13.74 9.35
N TRP A 74 -3.14 -13.98 10.65
CA TRP A 74 -1.91 -13.68 11.36
C TRP A 74 -0.86 -14.79 11.19
N ASP A 75 0.26 -14.43 10.57
CA ASP A 75 1.45 -15.29 10.50
C ASP A 75 2.47 -14.85 11.56
N ALA A 76 2.58 -15.62 12.64
CA ALA A 76 3.52 -15.30 13.71
C ALA A 76 4.99 -15.46 13.28
N SER A 77 5.26 -16.23 12.23
CA SER A 77 6.61 -16.39 11.66
C SER A 77 7.00 -15.20 10.76
N ASN A 78 6.01 -14.49 10.20
CA ASN A 78 6.22 -13.33 9.36
C ASN A 78 5.15 -12.25 9.63
N PRO A 79 5.18 -11.58 10.80
CA PRO A 79 4.21 -10.54 11.15
C PRO A 79 4.12 -9.41 10.12
N GLN A 80 5.25 -9.06 9.49
CA GLN A 80 5.29 -8.02 8.47
C GLN A 80 4.39 -8.34 7.28
N LYS A 81 4.38 -9.59 6.81
CA LYS A 81 3.51 -10.03 5.72
C LYS A 81 2.04 -9.83 6.08
N SER A 82 1.63 -10.24 7.28
CA SER A 82 0.25 -10.08 7.74
C SER A 82 -0.16 -8.60 7.84
N ILE A 83 0.65 -7.79 8.53
CA ILE A 83 0.37 -6.37 8.76
C ILE A 83 0.28 -5.58 7.45
N LEU A 84 1.29 -5.74 6.60
CA LEU A 84 1.40 -4.95 5.37
C LEU A 84 0.41 -5.39 4.30
N THR A 85 0.04 -6.68 4.27
CA THR A 85 -1.05 -7.17 3.41
C THR A 85 -2.38 -6.55 3.82
N GLN A 86 -2.72 -6.52 5.12
CA GLN A 86 -3.97 -5.91 5.57
C GLN A 86 -3.97 -4.39 5.42
N ARG A 87 -2.84 -3.72 5.61
CA ARG A 87 -2.70 -2.30 5.29
C ARG A 87 -2.94 -2.03 3.81
N TRP A 88 -2.38 -2.84 2.92
CA TRP A 88 -2.60 -2.73 1.49
C TRP A 88 -4.08 -2.93 1.11
N ILE A 89 -4.75 -3.92 1.73
CA ILE A 89 -6.19 -4.16 1.54
C ILE A 89 -6.99 -2.94 2.00
N HIS A 90 -6.64 -2.35 3.16
CA HIS A 90 -7.30 -1.15 3.66
C HIS A 90 -7.18 0.03 2.69
N HIS A 91 -6.01 0.26 2.13
CA HIS A 91 -5.83 1.31 1.13
C HIS A 91 -6.67 1.07 -0.13
N GLY A 92 -6.76 -0.17 -0.58
CA GLY A 92 -7.65 -0.64 -1.64
C GLY A 92 -7.84 0.34 -2.80
N ALA A 93 -9.11 0.67 -3.08
CA ALA A 93 -9.48 1.58 -4.16
C ALA A 93 -9.57 3.07 -3.74
N ILE A 94 -9.28 3.40 -2.48
CA ILE A 94 -9.48 4.76 -1.96
C ILE A 94 -8.18 5.54 -1.77
N GLN A 95 -7.05 4.82 -1.64
CA GLN A 95 -5.71 5.37 -1.47
C GLN A 95 -4.71 4.53 -2.28
N GLU A 96 -4.94 4.38 -3.56
CA GLU A 96 -4.17 3.52 -4.46
C GLU A 96 -2.68 3.87 -4.52
N TYR A 97 -2.32 5.14 -4.37
CA TYR A 97 -0.92 5.55 -4.28
C TYR A 97 -0.24 5.04 -3.01
N GLU A 98 -0.96 5.04 -1.88
CA GLU A 98 -0.45 4.48 -0.63
C GLU A 98 -0.35 2.96 -0.71
N ALA A 99 -1.33 2.29 -1.32
CA ALA A 99 -1.26 0.86 -1.60
C ALA A 99 -0.02 0.51 -2.43
N TRP A 100 0.24 1.26 -3.50
CA TRP A 100 1.42 1.10 -4.34
C TRP A 100 2.72 1.37 -3.58
N ASN A 101 2.77 2.42 -2.74
CA ASN A 101 3.93 2.73 -1.91
C ASN A 101 4.24 1.61 -0.91
N VAL A 102 3.21 1.02 -0.28
CA VAL A 102 3.39 -0.11 0.65
C VAL A 102 4.08 -1.27 -0.06
N VAL A 103 3.58 -1.69 -1.21
CA VAL A 103 4.14 -2.83 -1.96
C VAL A 103 5.57 -2.55 -2.42
N ARG A 104 5.83 -1.40 -3.04
CA ARG A 104 7.17 -1.05 -3.51
C ARG A 104 8.20 -0.97 -2.38
N ARG A 105 7.81 -0.47 -1.21
CA ARG A 105 8.68 -0.37 -0.05
C ARG A 105 8.98 -1.72 0.59
N THR A 106 8.01 -2.62 0.61
CA THR A 106 8.05 -3.80 1.48
C THR A 106 8.03 -5.13 0.73
N GLY A 107 7.50 -5.16 -0.49
CA GLY A 107 7.23 -6.37 -1.24
C GLY A 107 6.00 -7.14 -0.73
N TYR A 108 5.15 -6.50 0.10
CA TYR A 108 3.92 -7.12 0.59
C TYR A 108 2.69 -6.28 0.23
N PRO A 109 1.59 -6.93 -0.17
CA PRO A 109 1.50 -8.37 -0.49
C PRO A 109 2.44 -8.76 -1.64
N GLU A 110 2.75 -10.04 -1.75
CA GLU A 110 3.50 -10.56 -2.89
C GLU A 110 2.67 -10.38 -4.16
N ILE A 111 3.17 -9.57 -5.09
CA ILE A 111 2.50 -9.29 -6.36
C ILE A 111 3.12 -10.17 -7.45
N TYR A 112 2.27 -10.95 -8.10
CA TYR A 112 2.61 -11.75 -9.27
C TYR A 112 2.11 -11.02 -10.51
N PHE A 113 3.03 -10.62 -11.37
CA PHE A 113 2.73 -9.84 -12.55
C PHE A 113 2.96 -10.66 -13.82
N LYS A 114 1.91 -10.81 -14.62
CA LYS A 114 2.02 -11.40 -15.94
C LYS A 114 2.28 -10.30 -16.96
N ARG A 115 3.41 -10.42 -17.66
CA ARG A 115 3.74 -9.48 -18.73
C ARG A 115 2.69 -9.53 -19.84
N ASP A 116 2.16 -8.37 -20.22
CA ASP A 116 1.34 -8.24 -21.40
C ASP A 116 2.25 -8.11 -22.64
N PRO A 117 2.29 -9.12 -23.53
CA PRO A 117 3.14 -9.08 -24.72
C PRO A 117 2.71 -8.01 -25.73
N GLN A 118 1.48 -7.48 -25.62
CA GLN A 118 0.97 -6.40 -26.46
C GLN A 118 1.31 -5.01 -25.92
N SER A 119 1.67 -4.89 -24.65
CA SER A 119 2.11 -3.64 -24.04
C SER A 119 3.59 -3.37 -24.31
N VAL A 120 3.87 -2.72 -25.43
CA VAL A 120 5.25 -2.41 -25.84
C VAL A 120 5.86 -1.30 -25.00
N ALA A 121 5.05 -0.30 -24.58
CA ALA A 121 5.55 0.89 -23.88
C ALA A 121 5.83 0.62 -22.40
N THR A 122 4.95 -0.10 -21.72
CA THR A 122 5.04 -0.36 -20.28
C THR A 122 4.79 -1.84 -19.96
N PRO A 123 5.72 -2.74 -20.35
CA PRO A 123 5.52 -4.18 -20.22
C PRO A 123 5.58 -4.70 -18.78
N LEU A 124 6.01 -3.89 -17.83
CA LEU A 124 6.20 -4.23 -16.43
C LEU A 124 5.61 -3.13 -15.53
N PRO A 125 5.32 -3.42 -14.26
CA PRO A 125 4.94 -2.40 -13.28
C PRO A 125 6.03 -1.36 -13.13
N LEU A 126 5.60 -0.08 -13.03
CA LEU A 126 6.53 1.04 -12.96
C LEU A 126 7.09 1.20 -11.54
N ASP A 127 8.38 1.47 -11.43
CA ASP A 127 9.02 1.78 -10.16
C ASP A 127 8.71 3.21 -9.70
N ARG A 128 8.69 4.15 -10.65
CA ARG A 128 8.49 5.57 -10.38
C ARG A 128 7.88 6.29 -11.59
N ILE A 129 7.43 7.51 -11.36
CA ILE A 129 7.12 8.46 -12.42
C ILE A 129 8.40 9.18 -12.81
N GLN A 130 8.61 9.42 -14.11
CA GLN A 130 9.73 10.24 -14.61
C GLN A 130 9.57 11.69 -14.14
N TYR A 131 10.67 12.43 -14.15
CA TYR A 131 10.64 13.86 -13.89
C TYR A 131 9.79 14.60 -14.93
N PRO A 132 9.07 15.66 -14.54
CA PRO A 132 8.30 16.48 -15.48
C PRO A 132 9.16 17.03 -16.63
N ALA A 133 8.52 17.27 -17.77
CA ALA A 133 9.19 17.84 -18.91
C ALA A 133 9.88 19.19 -18.59
N ASP A 134 9.25 20.01 -17.76
CA ASP A 134 9.78 21.30 -17.33
C ASP A 134 11.14 21.18 -16.62
N GLU A 135 11.37 20.10 -15.85
CA GLU A 135 12.68 19.84 -15.26
C GLU A 135 13.75 19.54 -16.33
N LYS A 136 13.35 18.87 -17.40
CA LYS A 136 14.24 18.57 -18.52
C LYS A 136 14.57 19.82 -19.35
N ASP A 137 13.58 20.71 -19.52
CA ASP A 137 13.68 21.87 -20.39
C ASP A 137 14.33 23.07 -19.68
N TYR A 138 13.95 23.34 -18.43
CA TYR A 138 14.36 24.57 -17.72
C TYR A 138 15.36 24.36 -16.59
N ASN A 139 15.56 23.10 -16.13
CA ASN A 139 16.45 22.76 -15.01
C ASN A 139 17.40 21.59 -15.32
N SER A 140 17.71 21.39 -16.61
CA SER A 140 18.46 20.24 -17.11
C SER A 140 19.81 20.03 -16.43
N ALA A 141 20.51 21.10 -16.10
CA ALA A 141 21.84 21.03 -15.46
C ALA A 141 21.75 20.38 -14.06
N ASN A 142 20.79 20.81 -13.24
CA ASN A 142 20.59 20.24 -11.92
C ASN A 142 20.00 18.83 -12.00
N LEU A 143 19.07 18.58 -12.91
CA LEU A 143 18.52 17.25 -13.14
C LEU A 143 19.63 16.25 -13.54
N ASN A 144 20.48 16.60 -14.49
CA ASN A 144 21.58 15.75 -14.91
C ASN A 144 22.61 15.50 -13.78
N ALA A 145 22.90 16.53 -12.98
CA ALA A 145 23.73 16.38 -11.79
C ALA A 145 23.12 15.43 -10.76
N HIS A 146 21.80 15.53 -10.53
CA HIS A 146 21.06 14.64 -9.64
C HIS A 146 21.04 13.19 -10.16
N LEU A 147 20.79 12.98 -11.44
CA LEU A 147 20.75 11.66 -12.06
C LEU A 147 22.15 10.99 -12.08
N GLY A 148 23.21 11.78 -11.99
CA GLY A 148 24.60 11.25 -11.94
C GLY A 148 24.97 10.41 -13.17
N GLY A 149 24.48 10.78 -14.36
CA GLY A 149 24.68 10.07 -15.60
C GLY A 149 23.73 8.88 -15.83
N LYS A 150 22.76 8.67 -14.95
CA LYS A 150 21.72 7.66 -15.15
C LYS A 150 20.58 8.22 -15.99
N GLU A 151 19.90 7.33 -16.70
CA GLU A 151 18.68 7.69 -17.43
C GLU A 151 17.51 7.95 -16.47
N ASP A 152 16.69 8.96 -16.78
CA ASP A 152 15.40 9.17 -16.11
C ASP A 152 14.39 8.14 -16.63
N SER A 153 14.36 6.99 -16.00
CA SER A 153 13.57 5.84 -16.40
C SER A 153 12.40 5.56 -15.46
N TRP A 154 11.30 5.07 -16.01
CA TRP A 154 10.15 4.52 -15.26
C TRP A 154 10.55 3.32 -14.37
N TYR A 155 11.62 2.63 -14.73
CA TYR A 155 12.12 1.42 -14.05
C TYR A 155 13.38 1.69 -13.21
N ALA A 156 13.67 2.96 -12.91
CA ALA A 156 14.76 3.32 -12.01
C ALA A 156 14.27 3.29 -10.56
N PRO A 157 14.69 2.31 -9.74
CA PRO A 157 14.19 2.17 -8.39
C PRO A 157 14.61 3.36 -7.53
N LEU A 158 13.73 3.78 -6.64
CA LEU A 158 14.05 4.76 -5.60
C LEU A 158 14.85 4.08 -4.47
N ASN A 159 15.66 4.83 -3.76
CA ASN A 159 16.56 4.29 -2.73
C ASN A 159 15.87 3.60 -1.54
N TRP A 160 14.58 3.89 -1.31
CA TRP A 160 13.77 3.28 -0.25
C TRP A 160 12.95 2.06 -0.74
N MET A 161 12.97 1.76 -2.04
CA MET A 161 12.23 0.64 -2.60
C MET A 161 12.94 -0.67 -2.33
N LYS A 162 12.14 -1.72 -2.12
CA LYS A 162 12.64 -3.08 -2.09
C LYS A 162 12.99 -3.54 -3.50
N SER A 163 14.17 -4.09 -3.67
CA SER A 163 14.54 -4.77 -4.92
C SER A 163 13.57 -5.93 -5.16
N ASN A 164 13.09 -6.06 -6.41
CA ASN A 164 12.15 -7.13 -6.80
C ASN A 164 10.86 -7.12 -5.95
N TRP A 165 10.19 -5.97 -5.88
CA TRP A 165 8.93 -5.82 -5.14
C TRP A 165 7.74 -6.55 -5.79
N TYR A 166 7.93 -7.09 -6.99
CA TYR A 166 6.99 -7.98 -7.69
C TYR A 166 7.71 -9.17 -8.30
N THR A 167 6.97 -10.22 -8.64
CA THR A 167 7.48 -11.40 -9.35
C THR A 167 6.83 -11.49 -10.71
N THR A 168 7.63 -11.63 -11.78
CA THR A 168 7.12 -11.87 -13.13
C THR A 168 6.76 -13.35 -13.27
N VAL A 169 5.59 -13.63 -13.83
CA VAL A 169 5.15 -14.98 -14.21
C VAL A 169 4.89 -15.03 -15.72
N GLU A 170 5.12 -16.18 -16.31
CA GLU A 170 4.90 -16.44 -17.74
C GLU A 170 3.43 -16.68 -18.10
#